data_bc3645be0f649a0765631c86eb55063d
#
_entry.id   bc3645be0f649a0765631c86eb55063d
#
_cell.length_a   1.000
_cell.length_b   1.000
_cell.length_c   1.000
_cell.angle_alpha   90.00
_cell.angle_beta   90.00
_cell.angle_gamma   90.00
#
_symmetry.space_group_name_H-M   'P 1'
#
loop_
_entity.id
_entity.type
_entity.pdbx_description
1 polymer ?
#
loop_
_entity_poly.entity_id
_entity_poly.type
_entity_poly.pdbx_seq_one_letter_code
_entity_poly.pdbx_strand_id
1 'polypeptide(L)'
;DRRQRQMCIRDSYLPLHTNNPLILNKQMKLRNVSAGIVLCLTMVSCIQDEALNVEAAIDGCSGTNIQLSTINPSSKTASIYVSKSTDLSALEIKFTLPDGASIEPVNAIANDAPPKYDFSTSQIPITPEQTLEQYQRKFRVTSESETTEAVYTITVIKSELPTNFHFENLVDGSSDYHELYEFNQQQGETLQWASGNPGFKLTGMAKSPFDYPTLQTEGYIGKGIRLETKSTGDFGEKVKMPIAAGNLFIGTFIVKDALRDAKAATKFGFPFFKHPKTLKGYYKFQPGTVYISGTDENRKPIIDPSMEGKDKGDIYAVLYEADDVEDFLDGYNSLKSNKIIALARILSIEKTSEWKQFELPFEYKKAIDESALKEGKYKLAVVFSSSINGAEFKGSVGSTLWIDEVTIQCKEDNE
;
A
#
# COMPACT_ATOMS: atom_id res chain seq x y z
N ASP A 1 -18.02 -8.73 0.97
CA ASP A 1 -19.11 -9.31 1.77
C ASP A 1 -19.55 -8.29 2.84
N ARG A 2 -20.66 -7.59 2.55
CA ARG A 2 -21.20 -6.47 3.34
C ARG A 2 -21.51 -6.84 4.81
N ARG A 3 -21.77 -8.10 5.11
CA ARG A 3 -22.16 -8.52 6.46
C ARG A 3 -21.06 -8.46 7.52
N GLN A 4 -19.80 -8.49 7.14
CA GLN A 4 -18.69 -8.48 8.10
C GLN A 4 -18.27 -7.07 8.53
N ARG A 5 -18.54 -6.02 7.73
CA ARG A 5 -18.17 -4.63 8.08
C ARG A 5 -19.00 -4.01 9.20
N GLN A 6 -20.26 -4.47 9.41
CA GLN A 6 -21.14 -3.94 10.45
C GLN A 6 -21.00 -4.60 11.82
N MET A 7 -20.37 -5.77 11.93
CA MET A 7 -20.19 -6.45 13.22
C MET A 7 -19.17 -5.80 14.16
N CYS A 8 -18.26 -4.99 13.64
CA CYS A 8 -17.21 -4.37 14.46
C CYS A 8 -17.62 -3.08 15.21
N ILE A 9 -18.78 -2.50 14.91
CA ILE A 9 -19.20 -1.22 15.49
C ILE A 9 -20.28 -1.37 16.58
N ARG A 10 -20.88 -2.55 16.75
CA ARG A 10 -22.09 -2.73 17.57
C ARG A 10 -21.88 -3.24 19.00
N ASP A 11 -20.66 -3.62 19.40
CA ASP A 11 -20.43 -4.27 20.70
C ASP A 11 -19.95 -3.36 21.84
N SER A 12 -20.14 -2.04 21.76
CA SER A 12 -19.64 -1.12 22.78
C SER A 12 -20.66 -0.46 23.71
N TYR A 13 -21.92 -0.94 23.78
CA TYR A 13 -22.84 -0.44 24.82
C TYR A 13 -23.79 -1.51 25.31
N LEU A 14 -23.48 -2.10 26.46
CA LEU A 14 -24.44 -2.75 27.36
C LEU A 14 -24.19 -2.27 28.79
N PRO A 15 -25.16 -1.68 29.48
CA PRO A 15 -25.07 -1.50 30.92
C PRO A 15 -25.68 -2.69 31.65
N LEU A 16 -24.98 -3.07 32.71
CA LEU A 16 -25.36 -3.99 33.76
C LEU A 16 -26.64 -3.55 34.51
N HIS A 17 -27.56 -4.47 34.81
CA HIS A 17 -28.21 -4.53 36.15
C HIS A 17 -28.91 -5.88 36.39
N THR A 18 -28.49 -6.51 37.32
CA THR A 18 -28.77 -7.27 38.58
C THR A 18 -30.18 -7.79 38.80
N ASN A 19 -30.19 -9.11 39.16
CA ASN A 19 -30.87 -9.86 40.26
C ASN A 19 -32.37 -10.09 40.30
N ASN A 20 -32.78 -11.33 40.05
CA ASN A 20 -33.33 -12.37 41.01
C ASN A 20 -34.53 -12.03 41.91
N PRO A 21 -35.18 -13.07 42.47
CA PRO A 21 -35.97 -14.19 41.90
C PRO A 21 -37.36 -14.37 42.63
N LEU A 22 -38.04 -15.48 42.36
CA LEU A 22 -39.02 -16.22 43.18
C LEU A 22 -40.49 -16.28 42.74
N ILE A 23 -40.87 -17.51 42.35
CA ILE A 23 -41.96 -18.37 42.91
C ILE A 23 -43.41 -18.02 42.56
N LEU A 24 -44.18 -18.83 41.93
CA LEU A 24 -45.09 -19.89 42.40
C LEU A 24 -46.04 -20.39 41.29
N ASN A 25 -46.15 -21.71 41.30
CA ASN A 25 -47.19 -22.54 40.68
C ASN A 25 -48.62 -22.05 40.88
N LYS A 26 -49.45 -22.21 39.85
CA LYS A 26 -50.75 -22.91 40.01
C LYS A 26 -51.33 -23.35 38.66
N GLN A 27 -51.58 -24.61 38.57
CA GLN A 27 -52.42 -25.27 37.54
C GLN A 27 -53.87 -24.79 37.67
N MET A 28 -54.54 -24.63 36.54
CA MET A 28 -55.92 -25.07 36.40
C MET A 28 -56.33 -25.37 34.95
N LYS A 29 -57.12 -26.41 34.83
CA LYS A 29 -57.54 -27.17 33.64
C LYS A 29 -58.72 -26.53 32.91
N LEU A 30 -58.71 -26.77 31.59
CA LEU A 30 -59.87 -27.08 30.69
C LEU A 30 -60.99 -26.04 30.48
N ARG A 31 -61.27 -25.67 29.22
CA ARG A 31 -62.17 -26.39 28.29
C ARG A 31 -62.34 -25.64 26.98
N ASN A 32 -62.51 -26.39 25.92
CA ASN A 32 -62.71 -26.03 24.52
C ASN A 32 -63.81 -24.97 24.31
N VAL A 33 -63.57 -24.01 23.42
CA VAL A 33 -64.51 -23.57 22.39
C VAL A 33 -63.69 -23.12 21.17
N SER A 34 -63.92 -23.79 20.08
CA SER A 34 -63.49 -23.49 18.74
C SER A 34 -64.15 -22.22 18.24
N ALA A 35 -63.36 -21.21 17.86
CA ALA A 35 -63.74 -20.21 16.87
C ALA A 35 -62.52 -19.82 16.09
N GLY A 36 -62.52 -20.21 14.80
CA GLY A 36 -61.43 -19.90 13.89
C GLY A 36 -61.36 -18.37 13.64
N ILE A 37 -60.23 -17.81 13.97
CA ILE A 37 -59.75 -16.60 13.37
C ILE A 37 -58.40 -16.92 12.78
N VAL A 38 -58.37 -17.11 11.45
CA VAL A 38 -57.15 -17.08 10.66
C VAL A 38 -56.61 -15.68 10.73
N LEU A 39 -55.76 -15.42 11.72
CA LEU A 39 -54.93 -14.22 11.75
C LEU A 39 -53.77 -14.45 10.79
N CYS A 40 -53.95 -14.05 9.54
CA CYS A 40 -52.84 -13.82 8.64
C CYS A 40 -51.92 -12.77 9.28
N LEU A 41 -50.92 -13.22 10.05
CA LEU A 41 -49.72 -12.49 10.34
C LEU A 41 -48.99 -12.30 9.01
N THR A 42 -49.33 -11.25 8.28
CA THR A 42 -48.43 -10.68 7.30
C THR A 42 -47.18 -10.27 8.08
N MET A 43 -46.18 -11.12 8.03
CA MET A 43 -44.80 -10.69 8.32
C MET A 43 -44.48 -9.65 7.29
N VAL A 44 -44.79 -8.39 7.58
CA VAL A 44 -44.09 -7.27 6.96
C VAL A 44 -42.68 -7.35 7.51
N SER A 45 -41.84 -8.13 6.82
CA SER A 45 -40.41 -7.97 6.95
C SER A 45 -40.15 -6.50 6.57
N CYS A 46 -39.98 -5.64 7.56
CA CYS A 46 -39.32 -4.37 7.32
C CYS A 46 -37.90 -4.75 6.88
N ILE A 47 -37.69 -4.83 5.58
CA ILE A 47 -36.38 -4.66 4.98
C ILE A 47 -36.04 -3.22 5.34
N GLN A 48 -35.31 -3.03 6.42
CA GLN A 48 -34.65 -1.74 6.66
C GLN A 48 -33.68 -1.58 5.49
N ASP A 49 -33.94 -0.59 4.65
CA ASP A 49 -32.99 -0.21 3.61
C ASP A 49 -31.61 -0.05 4.28
N GLU A 50 -30.60 -0.70 3.73
CA GLU A 50 -29.25 -0.59 4.21
C GLU A 50 -28.85 0.90 4.15
N ALA A 51 -28.23 1.43 5.22
CA ALA A 51 -27.81 2.81 5.23
C ALA A 51 -26.82 3.06 4.08
N LEU A 52 -27.06 4.11 3.30
CA LEU A 52 -26.20 4.49 2.18
C LEU A 52 -24.77 4.74 2.64
N ASN A 53 -23.80 4.37 1.80
CA ASN A 53 -22.40 4.56 2.09
C ASN A 53 -22.04 6.06 2.12
N VAL A 54 -21.35 6.50 3.17
CA VAL A 54 -20.92 7.89 3.39
C VAL A 54 -19.45 8.14 2.97
N GLU A 55 -18.75 7.12 2.47
CA GLU A 55 -17.33 7.23 2.11
C GLU A 55 -17.17 7.87 0.73
N ALA A 56 -16.36 8.95 0.64
CA ALA A 56 -15.97 9.59 -0.60
C ALA A 56 -14.46 9.49 -0.77
N ALA A 57 -14.01 8.42 -1.46
CA ALA A 57 -12.58 8.13 -1.63
C ALA A 57 -12.28 7.58 -3.03
N ILE A 58 -11.04 7.75 -3.48
CA ILE A 58 -10.46 6.96 -4.57
C ILE A 58 -9.67 5.84 -3.92
N ASP A 59 -10.04 4.60 -4.20
CA ASP A 59 -9.38 3.39 -3.71
C ASP A 59 -8.30 2.86 -4.66
N GLY A 60 -8.41 3.19 -5.95
CA GLY A 60 -7.50 2.75 -7.00
C GLY A 60 -7.74 3.48 -8.32
N CYS A 61 -6.71 3.47 -9.17
CA CYS A 61 -6.78 3.91 -10.57
C CYS A 61 -6.12 2.85 -11.44
N SER A 62 -6.80 2.43 -12.51
CA SER A 62 -6.26 1.51 -13.52
C SER A 62 -6.63 1.96 -14.93
N GLY A 63 -5.98 1.40 -15.94
CA GLY A 63 -6.23 1.71 -17.34
C GLY A 63 -5.14 1.16 -18.25
N THR A 64 -5.43 1.03 -19.54
CA THR A 64 -4.57 0.35 -20.53
C THR A 64 -3.14 0.91 -20.58
N ASN A 65 -2.96 2.22 -20.37
CA ASN A 65 -1.66 2.89 -20.44
C ASN A 65 -1.12 3.30 -19.05
N ILE A 66 -1.78 2.89 -17.97
CA ILE A 66 -1.35 3.20 -16.60
C ILE A 66 -0.35 2.16 -16.14
N GLN A 67 0.90 2.57 -15.95
CA GLN A 67 1.98 1.70 -15.49
C GLN A 67 1.96 1.46 -13.98
N LEU A 68 1.62 2.49 -13.21
CA LEU A 68 1.49 2.48 -11.75
C LEU A 68 0.58 3.62 -11.32
N SER A 69 -0.18 3.42 -10.26
CA SER A 69 -0.87 4.50 -9.56
C SER A 69 -0.61 4.45 -8.06
N THR A 70 -0.41 5.62 -7.46
CA THR A 70 -0.24 5.78 -6.02
C THR A 70 -1.28 6.75 -5.51
N ILE A 71 -2.04 6.35 -4.48
CA ILE A 71 -3.12 7.16 -3.93
C ILE A 71 -2.84 7.47 -2.48
N ASN A 72 -2.90 8.76 -2.13
CA ASN A 72 -2.86 9.21 -0.75
C ASN A 72 -4.25 9.72 -0.32
N PRO A 73 -5.01 8.92 0.46
CA PRO A 73 -6.34 9.33 0.92
C PRO A 73 -6.31 10.51 1.89
N SER A 74 -5.19 10.75 2.58
CA SER A 74 -5.05 11.84 3.56
C SER A 74 -4.89 13.20 2.88
N SER A 75 -3.97 13.29 1.91
CA SER A 75 -3.73 14.51 1.14
C SER A 75 -4.73 14.70 -0.01
N LYS A 76 -5.55 13.68 -0.30
CA LYS A 76 -6.47 13.67 -1.44
C LYS A 76 -5.73 13.86 -2.77
N THR A 77 -4.65 13.10 -2.96
CA THR A 77 -3.86 13.10 -4.18
C THR A 77 -3.78 11.72 -4.80
N ALA A 78 -3.62 11.66 -6.11
CA ALA A 78 -3.30 10.44 -6.84
C ALA A 78 -2.25 10.76 -7.92
N SER A 79 -1.16 10.00 -7.93
CA SER A 79 -0.12 10.05 -8.98
C SER A 79 -0.30 8.85 -9.90
N ILE A 80 -0.43 9.11 -11.20
CA ILE A 80 -0.62 8.11 -12.25
C ILE A 80 0.57 8.17 -13.18
N TYR A 81 1.34 7.09 -13.24
CA TYR A 81 2.51 6.96 -14.10
C TYR A 81 2.14 6.33 -15.42
N VAL A 82 2.57 6.95 -16.51
CA VAL A 82 2.40 6.47 -17.88
C VAL A 82 3.72 6.52 -18.64
N SER A 83 3.83 5.75 -19.72
CA SER A 83 5.00 5.80 -20.62
C SER A 83 5.18 7.20 -21.22
N LYS A 84 6.43 7.59 -21.48
CA LYS A 84 6.77 8.84 -22.19
C LYS A 84 6.05 9.00 -23.52
N SER A 85 5.75 7.90 -24.22
CA SER A 85 5.06 7.89 -25.51
C SER A 85 3.53 7.94 -25.41
N THR A 86 2.93 7.89 -24.21
CA THR A 86 1.49 7.85 -24.02
C THR A 86 0.82 9.14 -24.49
N ASP A 87 -0.21 9.01 -25.33
CA ASP A 87 -1.11 10.11 -25.68
C ASP A 87 -2.04 10.44 -24.52
N LEU A 88 -1.98 11.67 -24.03
CA LEU A 88 -2.77 12.14 -22.90
C LEU A 88 -4.10 12.80 -23.29
N SER A 89 -4.39 12.96 -24.58
CA SER A 89 -5.63 13.60 -25.06
C SER A 89 -6.89 12.76 -24.79
N ALA A 90 -6.75 11.46 -24.53
CA ALA A 90 -7.84 10.53 -24.26
C ALA A 90 -7.37 9.38 -23.34
N LEU A 91 -6.74 9.72 -22.21
CA LEU A 91 -6.23 8.73 -21.27
C LEU A 91 -7.38 8.00 -20.57
N GLU A 92 -7.45 6.67 -20.73
CA GLU A 92 -8.42 5.83 -20.05
C GLU A 92 -8.03 5.65 -18.59
N ILE A 93 -8.90 6.12 -17.66
CA ILE A 93 -8.73 5.95 -16.23
C ILE A 93 -10.01 5.35 -15.65
N LYS A 94 -9.89 4.13 -15.14
CA LYS A 94 -10.94 3.46 -14.37
C LYS A 94 -10.65 3.68 -12.89
N PHE A 95 -11.50 4.44 -12.22
CA PHE A 95 -11.40 4.67 -10.79
C PHE A 95 -12.08 3.54 -10.02
N THR A 96 -11.42 2.99 -9.04
CA THR A 96 -12.04 2.13 -8.03
C THR A 96 -12.52 3.04 -6.89
N LEU A 97 -13.82 3.00 -6.62
CA LEU A 97 -14.49 3.83 -5.62
C LEU A 97 -15.18 2.95 -4.57
N PRO A 98 -15.53 3.49 -3.40
CA PRO A 98 -16.48 2.86 -2.48
C PRO A 98 -17.83 2.57 -3.16
N ASP A 99 -18.53 1.56 -2.67
CA ASP A 99 -19.84 1.16 -3.21
C ASP A 99 -20.81 2.35 -3.28
N GLY A 100 -21.41 2.55 -4.46
CA GLY A 100 -22.38 3.62 -4.72
C GLY A 100 -21.78 5.02 -4.91
N ALA A 101 -20.49 5.24 -4.66
CA ALA A 101 -19.84 6.53 -4.87
C ALA A 101 -19.66 6.83 -6.37
N SER A 102 -19.67 8.13 -6.71
CA SER A 102 -19.45 8.64 -8.06
C SER A 102 -18.23 9.55 -8.13
N ILE A 103 -17.68 9.74 -9.33
CA ILE A 103 -16.55 10.64 -9.58
C ILE A 103 -16.76 11.44 -10.86
N GLU A 104 -16.41 12.72 -10.79
CA GLU A 104 -16.46 13.62 -11.95
C GLU A 104 -15.29 14.62 -11.93
N PRO A 105 -14.81 15.10 -13.09
CA PRO A 105 -13.86 16.19 -13.13
C PRO A 105 -14.49 17.48 -12.64
N VAL A 106 -13.78 18.23 -11.77
CA VAL A 106 -14.27 19.53 -11.25
C VAL A 106 -14.47 20.54 -12.39
N ASN A 107 -13.56 20.53 -13.38
CA ASN A 107 -13.65 21.32 -14.59
C ASN A 107 -13.63 20.36 -15.78
N ALA A 108 -14.80 19.91 -16.22
CA ALA A 108 -14.92 19.08 -17.41
C ALA A 108 -14.53 19.88 -18.66
N ILE A 109 -13.88 19.22 -19.59
CA ILE A 109 -13.51 19.77 -20.90
C ILE A 109 -14.19 18.98 -22.02
N ALA A 110 -14.29 19.59 -23.20
CA ALA A 110 -15.09 19.03 -24.30
C ALA A 110 -14.67 17.63 -24.76
N ASN A 111 -13.40 17.27 -24.54
CA ASN A 111 -12.86 15.98 -24.93
C ASN A 111 -13.04 14.89 -23.84
N ASP A 112 -13.54 15.25 -22.66
CA ASP A 112 -13.81 14.24 -21.61
C ASP A 112 -14.99 13.35 -22.05
N ALA A 113 -14.75 12.06 -22.08
CA ALA A 113 -15.73 11.02 -22.36
C ALA A 113 -15.46 9.82 -21.43
N PRO A 114 -15.92 9.85 -20.14
CA PRO A 114 -15.59 8.81 -19.17
C PRO A 114 -15.79 7.40 -19.72
N PRO A 115 -14.83 6.47 -19.52
CA PRO A 115 -13.64 6.57 -18.65
C PRO A 115 -12.41 7.24 -19.29
N LYS A 116 -12.53 7.94 -20.40
CA LYS A 116 -11.44 8.65 -21.07
C LYS A 116 -11.45 10.12 -20.70
N TYR A 117 -10.29 10.64 -20.33
CA TYR A 117 -10.10 12.03 -19.88
C TYR A 117 -8.91 12.66 -20.60
N ASP A 118 -9.05 13.93 -20.96
CA ASP A 118 -7.99 14.68 -21.61
C ASP A 118 -7.06 15.32 -20.58
N PHE A 119 -5.83 14.83 -20.51
CA PHE A 119 -4.73 15.36 -19.69
C PHE A 119 -3.65 16.03 -20.55
N SER A 120 -3.92 16.37 -21.81
CA SER A 120 -2.92 17.00 -22.70
C SER A 120 -2.48 18.39 -22.24
N THR A 121 -3.28 19.03 -21.36
CA THR A 121 -2.94 20.30 -20.73
C THR A 121 -3.23 20.24 -19.24
N SER A 122 -2.31 20.77 -18.41
CA SER A 122 -2.54 20.87 -16.97
C SER A 122 -3.58 21.95 -16.67
N GLN A 123 -4.57 21.63 -15.83
CA GLN A 123 -5.56 22.60 -15.33
C GLN A 123 -5.09 23.29 -14.04
N ILE A 124 -4.00 22.83 -13.45
CA ILE A 124 -3.37 23.41 -12.27
C ILE A 124 -2.01 23.98 -12.71
N PRO A 125 -1.68 25.22 -12.37
CA PRO A 125 -0.39 25.79 -12.69
C PRO A 125 0.73 24.90 -12.16
N ILE A 126 1.69 24.56 -13.03
CA ILE A 126 2.90 23.84 -12.66
C ILE A 126 3.89 24.85 -12.09
N THR A 127 4.45 24.57 -10.90
CA THR A 127 5.50 25.45 -10.34
C THR A 127 6.80 25.30 -11.14
N PRO A 128 7.69 26.31 -11.13
CA PRO A 128 8.97 26.22 -11.85
C PRO A 128 9.87 25.04 -11.44
N GLU A 129 9.67 24.52 -10.23
CA GLU A 129 10.36 23.35 -9.71
C GLU A 129 9.81 22.03 -10.27
N GLN A 130 8.58 22.02 -10.77
CA GLN A 130 7.93 20.86 -11.41
C GLN A 130 8.27 20.84 -12.90
N THR A 131 9.45 20.42 -13.24
CA THR A 131 9.99 20.48 -14.60
C THR A 131 9.80 19.20 -15.41
N LEU A 132 9.26 18.13 -14.82
CA LEU A 132 8.80 16.96 -15.54
C LEU A 132 7.45 17.23 -16.21
N GLU A 133 7.15 16.46 -17.24
CA GLU A 133 5.84 16.44 -17.88
C GLU A 133 4.79 15.90 -16.91
N GLN A 134 4.30 16.78 -16.05
CA GLN A 134 3.26 16.52 -15.07
C GLN A 134 1.99 17.28 -15.47
N TYR A 135 0.89 16.54 -15.55
CA TYR A 135 -0.40 17.07 -15.97
C TYR A 135 -1.40 16.86 -14.84
N GLN A 136 -1.97 17.95 -14.30
CA GLN A 136 -2.79 17.91 -13.11
C GLN A 136 -4.22 18.34 -13.38
N ARG A 137 -5.18 17.59 -12.85
CA ARG A 137 -6.60 17.91 -12.85
C ARG A 137 -7.23 17.56 -11.50
N LYS A 138 -8.34 18.24 -11.17
CA LYS A 138 -9.11 17.92 -9.97
C LYS A 138 -10.36 17.13 -10.31
N PHE A 139 -10.64 16.13 -9.48
CA PHE A 139 -11.84 15.30 -9.56
C PHE A 139 -12.57 15.33 -8.24
N ARG A 140 -13.90 15.44 -8.29
CA ARG A 140 -14.78 15.35 -7.13
C ARG A 140 -15.31 13.94 -7.03
N VAL A 141 -15.17 13.35 -5.83
CA VAL A 141 -15.82 12.09 -5.47
C VAL A 141 -16.97 12.42 -4.54
N THR A 142 -18.17 11.90 -4.85
CA THR A 142 -19.37 12.05 -4.02
C THR A 142 -19.78 10.67 -3.51
N SER A 143 -20.05 10.56 -2.21
CA SER A 143 -20.51 9.32 -1.58
C SER A 143 -21.89 8.88 -2.08
N GLU A 144 -22.28 7.61 -1.91
CA GLU A 144 -23.62 7.11 -2.23
C GLU A 144 -24.73 7.91 -1.54
N SER A 145 -24.50 8.30 -0.29
CA SER A 145 -25.47 9.12 0.49
C SER A 145 -25.52 10.58 0.07
N GLU A 146 -24.65 11.04 -0.83
CA GLU A 146 -24.51 12.45 -1.24
C GLU A 146 -24.17 13.41 -0.07
N THR A 147 -23.86 12.87 1.12
CA THR A 147 -23.57 13.69 2.31
C THR A 147 -22.10 14.05 2.45
N THR A 148 -21.22 13.33 1.74
CA THR A 148 -19.78 13.53 1.82
C THR A 148 -19.20 13.71 0.42
N GLU A 149 -18.36 14.73 0.27
CA GLU A 149 -17.58 14.98 -0.94
C GLU A 149 -16.08 15.06 -0.61
N ALA A 150 -15.25 14.62 -1.56
CA ALA A 150 -13.80 14.79 -1.51
C ALA A 150 -13.28 15.23 -2.87
N VAL A 151 -12.40 16.24 -2.89
CA VAL A 151 -11.75 16.68 -4.13
C VAL A 151 -10.32 16.17 -4.15
N TYR A 152 -10.03 15.33 -5.15
CA TYR A 152 -8.70 14.78 -5.39
C TYR A 152 -7.96 15.57 -6.47
N THR A 153 -6.68 15.80 -6.26
CA THR A 153 -5.76 16.23 -7.32
C THR A 153 -5.16 14.97 -7.96
N ILE A 154 -5.47 14.77 -9.24
CA ILE A 154 -4.90 13.68 -10.05
C ILE A 154 -3.74 14.26 -10.85
N THR A 155 -2.55 13.69 -10.68
CA THR A 155 -1.33 14.03 -11.40
C THR A 155 -0.96 12.88 -12.34
N VAL A 156 -0.98 13.12 -13.63
CA VAL A 156 -0.44 12.18 -14.63
C VAL A 156 1.01 12.55 -14.92
N ILE A 157 1.88 11.57 -14.85
CA ILE A 157 3.34 11.73 -14.92
C ILE A 157 3.86 10.83 -16.03
N LYS A 158 4.46 11.42 -17.06
CA LYS A 158 5.21 10.68 -18.07
C LYS A 158 6.60 10.36 -17.55
N SER A 159 6.90 9.10 -17.30
CA SER A 159 8.16 8.70 -16.68
C SER A 159 8.61 7.31 -17.10
N GLU A 160 9.88 7.03 -16.85
CA GLU A 160 10.49 5.71 -16.80
C GLU A 160 11.07 5.48 -15.39
N LEU A 161 11.28 4.20 -15.04
CA LEU A 161 11.87 3.87 -13.75
C LEU A 161 13.33 4.34 -13.68
N PRO A 162 13.70 5.20 -12.71
CA PRO A 162 15.08 5.56 -12.47
C PRO A 162 15.90 4.34 -12.06
N THR A 163 17.21 4.39 -12.32
CA THR A 163 18.16 3.37 -11.90
C THR A 163 19.09 3.83 -10.76
N ASN A 164 19.02 5.10 -10.39
CA ASN A 164 19.73 5.68 -9.24
C ASN A 164 18.73 6.25 -8.26
N PHE A 165 18.89 5.94 -7.00
CA PHE A 165 17.97 6.28 -5.91
C PHE A 165 18.79 6.91 -4.78
N HIS A 166 18.52 8.19 -4.50
CA HIS A 166 19.27 9.01 -3.56
C HIS A 166 18.46 9.39 -2.32
N PHE A 167 17.13 9.17 -2.31
CA PHE A 167 16.22 9.41 -1.19
C PHE A 167 16.21 10.85 -0.65
N GLU A 168 16.62 11.83 -1.46
CA GLU A 168 16.78 13.23 -1.07
C GLU A 168 15.43 13.97 -0.95
N ASN A 169 14.36 13.49 -1.62
CA ASN A 169 13.16 14.29 -1.78
C ASN A 169 11.97 13.70 -1.04
N LEU A 170 11.20 14.59 -0.41
CA LEU A 170 9.90 14.29 0.19
C LEU A 170 8.79 14.97 -0.61
N VAL A 171 7.64 14.31 -0.72
CA VAL A 171 6.44 14.90 -1.30
C VAL A 171 5.96 16.03 -0.41
N ASP A 172 5.79 17.22 -0.97
CA ASP A 172 5.33 18.40 -0.25
C ASP A 172 3.89 18.19 0.27
N GLY A 173 3.65 18.64 1.50
CA GLY A 173 2.33 18.59 2.12
C GLY A 173 1.91 17.23 2.67
N SER A 174 2.78 16.21 2.65
CA SER A 174 2.54 14.95 3.36
C SER A 174 2.69 15.18 4.87
N SER A 175 1.57 15.46 5.54
CA SER A 175 1.57 15.86 6.96
C SER A 175 1.60 14.68 7.93
N ASP A 176 1.22 13.49 7.47
CA ASP A 176 1.07 12.33 8.37
C ASP A 176 2.37 11.53 8.49
N TYR A 177 3.01 11.20 7.38
CA TYR A 177 4.27 10.42 7.30
C TYR A 177 5.11 10.89 6.11
N HIS A 178 6.40 10.52 6.12
CA HIS A 178 7.28 10.82 5.01
C HIS A 178 6.90 9.99 3.77
N GLU A 179 6.69 10.66 2.64
CA GLU A 179 6.53 10.08 1.31
C GLU A 179 7.72 10.47 0.47
N LEU A 180 8.51 9.49 0.06
CA LEU A 180 9.75 9.71 -0.68
C LEU A 180 9.50 9.61 -2.18
N TYR A 181 10.20 10.45 -2.95
CA TYR A 181 10.25 10.33 -4.39
C TYR A 181 11.66 10.55 -4.93
N GLU A 182 11.94 9.90 -6.05
CA GLU A 182 13.14 10.12 -6.85
C GLU A 182 12.81 11.00 -8.03
N PHE A 183 13.81 11.76 -8.46
CA PHE A 183 13.64 12.74 -9.51
C PHE A 183 14.92 12.94 -10.33
N ASN A 184 14.84 12.68 -11.64
CA ASN A 184 15.87 12.99 -12.60
C ASN A 184 15.28 13.80 -13.76
N GLN A 185 15.36 15.12 -13.65
CA GLN A 185 14.81 16.06 -14.63
C GLN A 185 15.35 15.87 -16.04
N GLN A 186 16.65 15.61 -16.17
CA GLN A 186 17.33 15.54 -17.47
C GLN A 186 16.91 14.30 -18.27
N GLN A 187 16.60 13.20 -17.56
CA GLN A 187 16.19 11.93 -18.16
C GLN A 187 14.67 11.75 -18.18
N GLY A 188 13.92 12.67 -17.56
CA GLY A 188 12.48 12.56 -17.42
C GLY A 188 12.07 11.33 -16.61
N GLU A 189 12.86 10.99 -15.59
CA GLU A 189 12.64 9.85 -14.71
C GLU A 189 12.12 10.35 -13.37
N THR A 190 11.09 9.70 -12.84
CA THR A 190 10.63 9.92 -11.48
C THR A 190 9.94 8.68 -10.95
N LEU A 191 9.97 8.53 -9.62
CA LEU A 191 9.33 7.44 -8.90
C LEU A 191 8.91 7.94 -7.52
N GLN A 192 7.67 7.71 -7.14
CA GLN A 192 7.25 7.78 -5.74
C GLN A 192 7.38 6.40 -5.12
N TRP A 193 8.11 6.30 -4.01
CA TRP A 193 8.28 5.08 -3.26
C TRP A 193 7.02 4.73 -2.47
N ALA A 194 6.69 3.45 -2.41
CA ALA A 194 5.64 2.92 -1.55
C ALA A 194 6.20 2.40 -0.23
N SER A 195 5.39 2.43 0.82
CA SER A 195 5.72 1.89 2.14
C SER A 195 4.48 1.39 2.88
N GLY A 196 4.66 0.70 3.99
CA GLY A 196 3.60 0.29 4.91
C GLY A 196 3.08 1.40 5.84
N ASN A 197 3.62 2.62 5.76
CA ASN A 197 3.22 3.73 6.63
C ASN A 197 1.71 4.02 6.61
N PRO A 198 1.01 4.01 5.44
CA PRO A 198 -0.44 4.20 5.42
C PRO A 198 -1.20 3.16 6.24
N GLY A 199 -0.74 1.90 6.24
CA GLY A 199 -1.29 0.85 7.09
C GLY A 199 -0.98 1.07 8.58
N PHE A 200 0.23 1.51 8.91
CA PHE A 200 0.61 1.83 10.29
C PHE A 200 -0.19 3.01 10.86
N LYS A 201 -0.56 3.99 10.03
CA LYS A 201 -1.43 5.10 10.42
C LYS A 201 -2.74 4.62 11.06
N LEU A 202 -3.33 3.52 10.57
CA LEU A 202 -4.57 2.96 11.09
C LEU A 202 -4.46 2.51 12.56
N THR A 203 -3.25 2.28 13.05
CA THR A 203 -3.01 1.90 14.45
C THR A 203 -3.19 3.07 15.43
N GLY A 204 -3.07 4.31 14.96
CA GLY A 204 -3.07 5.52 15.78
C GLY A 204 -1.84 5.67 16.71
N MET A 205 -0.80 4.84 16.51
CA MET A 205 0.42 4.86 17.35
C MET A 205 1.32 6.05 17.04
N ALA A 206 1.40 6.50 15.79
CA ALA A 206 2.20 7.65 15.41
C ALA A 206 1.54 8.97 15.83
N LYS A 207 2.33 9.90 16.36
CA LYS A 207 1.92 11.26 16.75
C LYS A 207 2.59 12.33 15.88
N SER A 208 3.64 11.94 15.17
CA SER A 208 4.40 12.78 14.25
C SER A 208 4.92 11.94 13.08
N PRO A 209 5.35 12.54 11.96
CA PRO A 209 5.97 11.81 10.86
C PRO A 209 7.19 10.99 11.24
N PHE A 210 7.88 11.37 12.33
CA PHE A 210 9.08 10.69 12.82
C PHE A 210 8.79 9.41 13.62
N ASP A 211 7.52 9.17 13.97
CA ASP A 211 7.09 7.97 14.71
C ASP A 211 6.78 6.79 13.80
N TYR A 212 6.74 7.01 12.49
CA TYR A 212 6.42 5.96 11.52
C TYR A 212 7.57 4.98 11.30
N PRO A 213 7.25 3.74 10.88
CA PRO A 213 8.25 2.70 10.58
C PRO A 213 9.24 3.09 9.49
N THR A 214 8.82 3.91 8.50
CA THR A 214 9.63 4.32 7.35
C THR A 214 9.73 5.83 7.32
N LEU A 215 10.95 6.37 7.33
CA LEU A 215 11.17 7.81 7.27
C LEU A 215 12.51 8.18 6.65
N GLN A 216 12.61 9.41 6.15
CA GLN A 216 13.87 10.01 5.71
C GLN A 216 14.72 10.42 6.93
N THR A 217 16.03 10.24 6.84
CA THR A 217 17.01 10.56 7.88
C THR A 217 18.33 11.05 7.24
N GLU A 218 19.34 11.32 8.03
CA GLU A 218 20.71 11.51 7.54
C GLU A 218 21.22 10.25 6.86
N GLY A 219 21.72 10.40 5.63
CA GLY A 219 22.20 9.32 4.76
C GLY A 219 23.70 9.03 4.87
N TYR A 220 24.19 8.25 3.92
CA TYR A 220 25.61 8.09 3.62
C TYR A 220 26.13 9.36 2.93
N ILE A 221 25.35 9.88 1.98
CA ILE A 221 25.49 11.20 1.36
C ILE A 221 24.14 11.89 1.52
N GLY A 222 24.12 13.14 2.01
CA GLY A 222 22.88 13.90 2.16
C GLY A 222 21.82 13.21 3.00
N LYS A 223 20.70 12.83 2.39
CA LYS A 223 19.60 12.12 3.03
C LYS A 223 19.56 10.65 2.59
N GLY A 224 19.03 9.81 3.46
CA GLY A 224 18.76 8.41 3.22
C GLY A 224 17.49 8.01 3.94
N ILE A 225 17.22 6.72 4.03
CA ILE A 225 16.02 6.20 4.71
C ILE A 225 16.37 5.43 5.97
N ARG A 226 15.47 5.48 6.94
CA ARG A 226 15.44 4.63 8.13
C ARG A 226 14.17 3.80 8.12
N LEU A 227 14.33 2.51 8.20
CA LEU A 227 13.27 1.52 8.32
C LEU A 227 13.37 0.89 9.71
N GLU A 228 12.32 0.97 10.51
CA GLU A 228 12.30 0.45 11.88
C GLU A 228 11.08 -0.44 12.11
N THR A 229 11.30 -1.62 12.68
CA THR A 229 10.21 -2.49 13.10
C THR A 229 9.60 -1.95 14.38
N LYS A 230 8.31 -1.65 14.36
CA LYS A 230 7.56 -1.04 15.45
C LYS A 230 6.42 -1.91 15.94
N SER A 231 6.05 -1.76 17.21
CA SER A 231 4.80 -2.30 17.74
C SER A 231 3.61 -1.56 17.15
N THR A 232 2.55 -2.29 16.86
CA THR A 232 1.27 -1.75 16.36
C THR A 232 0.27 -1.51 17.51
N GLY A 233 0.67 -1.81 18.74
CA GLY A 233 -0.14 -1.64 19.93
C GLY A 233 -1.42 -2.49 19.93
N ASP A 234 -2.34 -2.13 20.82
CA ASP A 234 -3.58 -2.89 21.04
C ASP A 234 -4.44 -3.08 19.78
N PHE A 235 -4.43 -2.11 18.85
CA PHE A 235 -5.18 -2.23 17.61
C PHE A 235 -4.60 -3.34 16.73
N GLY A 236 -3.28 -3.33 16.51
CA GLY A 236 -2.63 -4.35 15.69
C GLY A 236 -2.72 -5.75 16.32
N GLU A 237 -2.63 -5.87 17.65
CA GLU A 237 -2.85 -7.13 18.37
C GLU A 237 -4.24 -7.70 18.09
N LYS A 238 -5.30 -6.86 18.12
CA LYS A 238 -6.68 -7.27 17.83
C LYS A 238 -6.86 -7.85 16.43
N VAL A 239 -6.11 -7.38 15.45
CA VAL A 239 -6.12 -7.87 14.06
C VAL A 239 -5.01 -8.88 13.76
N LYS A 240 -4.29 -9.36 14.79
CA LYS A 240 -3.18 -10.33 14.69
C LYS A 240 -1.97 -9.82 13.89
N MET A 241 -1.74 -8.53 13.92
CA MET A 241 -0.62 -7.83 13.29
C MET A 241 0.20 -7.10 14.37
N PRO A 242 0.90 -7.81 15.30
CA PRO A 242 1.48 -7.22 16.51
C PRO A 242 2.65 -6.27 16.24
N ILE A 243 3.27 -6.36 15.07
CA ILE A 243 4.34 -5.48 14.62
C ILE A 243 4.09 -4.98 13.21
N ALA A 244 4.74 -3.89 12.85
CA ALA A 244 4.91 -3.40 11.49
C ALA A 244 6.41 -3.25 11.22
N ALA A 245 6.95 -4.02 10.29
CA ALA A 245 8.30 -3.80 9.80
C ALA A 245 8.35 -2.52 8.96
N GLY A 246 9.36 -1.68 9.20
CA GLY A 246 9.66 -0.59 8.30
C GLY A 246 10.05 -1.17 6.94
N ASN A 247 9.42 -0.69 5.89
CA ASN A 247 9.68 -1.14 4.53
C ASN A 247 9.59 0.01 3.54
N LEU A 248 10.32 -0.11 2.44
CA LEU A 248 10.25 0.80 1.32
C LEU A 248 10.40 -0.02 0.03
N PHE A 249 9.56 0.23 -0.97
CA PHE A 249 9.59 -0.57 -2.18
C PHE A 249 9.06 0.17 -3.41
N ILE A 250 9.49 -0.30 -4.58
CA ILE A 250 8.94 0.13 -5.87
C ILE A 250 7.62 -0.60 -6.09
N GLY A 251 6.54 0.17 -6.22
CA GLY A 251 5.19 -0.36 -6.37
C GLY A 251 4.13 0.51 -5.72
N THR A 252 3.05 -0.09 -5.22
CA THR A 252 1.97 0.61 -4.51
C THR A 252 1.42 -0.19 -3.34
N PHE A 253 0.82 0.49 -2.37
CA PHE A 253 0.19 -0.11 -1.20
C PHE A 253 -1.28 0.28 -1.13
N ILE A 254 -2.18 -0.72 -1.19
CA ILE A 254 -3.62 -0.52 -1.23
C ILE A 254 -4.17 -0.50 0.19
N VAL A 255 -4.35 0.69 0.75
CA VAL A 255 -4.67 0.90 2.17
C VAL A 255 -5.95 0.19 2.61
N LYS A 256 -7.01 0.22 1.78
CA LYS A 256 -8.31 -0.39 2.11
C LYS A 256 -8.23 -1.90 2.34
N ASP A 257 -7.29 -2.57 1.67
CA ASP A 257 -7.12 -4.01 1.77
C ASP A 257 -6.18 -4.42 2.91
N ALA A 258 -5.41 -3.47 3.46
CA ALA A 258 -4.32 -3.73 4.41
C ALA A 258 -4.76 -4.45 5.69
N LEU A 259 -5.94 -4.11 6.25
CA LEU A 259 -6.46 -4.76 7.46
C LEU A 259 -7.00 -6.18 7.20
N ARG A 260 -7.43 -6.45 5.97
CA ARG A 260 -7.92 -7.77 5.58
C ARG A 260 -6.77 -8.68 5.18
N ASP A 261 -5.85 -8.17 4.36
CA ASP A 261 -4.72 -8.92 3.83
C ASP A 261 -3.58 -7.96 3.42
N ALA A 262 -2.70 -7.64 4.37
CA ALA A 262 -1.60 -6.72 4.15
C ALA A 262 -0.60 -7.20 3.09
N LYS A 263 -0.46 -8.54 2.89
CA LYS A 263 0.40 -9.09 1.84
C LYS A 263 -0.19 -8.86 0.47
N ALA A 264 -1.47 -9.11 0.29
CA ALA A 264 -2.17 -8.86 -0.97
C ALA A 264 -2.30 -7.36 -1.28
N ALA A 265 -2.36 -6.52 -0.22
CA ALA A 265 -2.40 -5.05 -0.33
C ALA A 265 -1.08 -4.45 -0.85
N THR A 266 0.04 -5.18 -0.75
CA THR A 266 1.36 -4.74 -1.23
C THR A 266 1.53 -5.19 -2.68
N LYS A 267 1.71 -4.24 -3.60
CA LYS A 267 1.91 -4.50 -5.03
C LYS A 267 3.30 -4.05 -5.43
N PHE A 268 4.14 -4.97 -5.88
CA PHE A 268 5.53 -4.74 -6.21
C PHE A 268 5.75 -4.63 -7.71
N GLY A 269 6.48 -3.61 -8.15
CA GLY A 269 7.04 -3.48 -9.49
C GLY A 269 6.60 -2.24 -10.24
N PHE A 270 7.47 -1.83 -11.16
CA PHE A 270 7.27 -0.78 -12.15
C PHE A 270 7.84 -1.28 -13.49
N PRO A 271 7.27 -0.95 -14.66
CA PRO A 271 7.80 -1.36 -15.95
C PRO A 271 9.26 -1.01 -16.11
N PHE A 272 10.04 -1.96 -16.64
CA PHE A 272 11.48 -1.84 -16.76
C PHE A 272 11.96 -2.37 -18.11
N PHE A 273 12.77 -1.59 -18.81
CA PHE A 273 13.14 -1.80 -20.21
C PHE A 273 14.63 -2.10 -20.41
N LYS A 274 15.38 -2.40 -19.33
CA LYS A 274 16.82 -2.59 -19.35
C LYS A 274 17.18 -3.96 -18.78
N HIS A 275 18.40 -4.43 -19.03
CA HIS A 275 18.96 -5.64 -18.45
C HIS A 275 19.68 -5.34 -17.14
N PRO A 276 19.11 -5.61 -15.95
CA PRO A 276 19.80 -5.35 -14.70
C PRO A 276 20.95 -6.35 -14.47
N LYS A 277 22.13 -5.85 -14.11
CA LYS A 277 23.32 -6.63 -13.78
C LYS A 277 23.52 -6.76 -12.28
N THR A 278 23.45 -5.63 -11.55
CA THR A 278 23.84 -5.57 -10.15
C THR A 278 23.01 -4.53 -9.43
N LEU A 279 22.54 -4.83 -8.22
CA LEU A 279 21.99 -3.88 -7.27
C LEU A 279 23.08 -3.49 -6.27
N LYS A 280 23.43 -2.21 -6.18
CA LYS A 280 24.44 -1.67 -5.27
C LYS A 280 23.85 -0.61 -4.34
N GLY A 281 24.51 -0.35 -3.22
CA GLY A 281 24.15 0.73 -2.31
C GLY A 281 24.87 0.60 -0.98
N TYR A 282 24.43 1.38 -0.01
CA TYR A 282 24.98 1.40 1.34
C TYR A 282 23.91 1.10 2.37
N TYR A 283 24.27 0.38 3.42
CA TYR A 283 23.36 0.09 4.53
C TYR A 283 24.04 0.17 5.89
N LYS A 284 23.23 0.38 6.93
CA LYS A 284 23.53 0.04 8.34
C LYS A 284 22.39 -0.83 8.86
N PHE A 285 22.68 -1.71 9.81
CA PHE A 285 21.64 -2.53 10.41
C PHE A 285 21.91 -2.80 11.90
N GLN A 286 20.86 -2.61 12.70
CA GLN A 286 20.85 -2.95 14.12
C GLN A 286 19.62 -3.82 14.41
N PRO A 287 19.79 -5.09 14.84
CA PRO A 287 18.68 -5.93 15.26
C PRO A 287 18.09 -5.44 16.58
N GLY A 288 16.77 -5.47 16.69
CA GLY A 288 16.08 -5.25 17.97
C GLY A 288 16.25 -6.42 18.92
N THR A 289 15.87 -6.24 20.18
CA THR A 289 16.07 -7.23 21.25
C THR A 289 14.84 -8.11 21.48
N VAL A 290 13.63 -7.58 21.31
CA VAL A 290 12.38 -8.30 21.60
C VAL A 290 11.78 -8.83 20.32
N TYR A 291 12.01 -10.12 20.01
CA TYR A 291 11.47 -10.77 18.82
C TYR A 291 10.04 -11.25 19.06
N ILE A 292 9.13 -10.81 18.22
CA ILE A 292 7.73 -11.25 18.20
C ILE A 292 7.59 -12.32 17.11
N SER A 293 7.16 -13.54 17.51
CA SER A 293 7.00 -14.69 16.61
C SER A 293 5.56 -14.89 16.13
N GLY A 294 4.63 -14.04 16.56
CA GLY A 294 3.21 -14.10 16.23
C GLY A 294 2.34 -13.64 17.37
N THR A 295 1.09 -14.11 17.40
CA THR A 295 0.12 -13.84 18.48
C THR A 295 -0.45 -15.14 19.04
N ASP A 296 -0.74 -15.16 20.34
CA ASP A 296 -1.42 -16.26 21.02
C ASP A 296 -2.95 -16.30 20.70
N GLU A 297 -3.68 -17.20 21.35
CA GLU A 297 -5.13 -17.33 21.22
C GLU A 297 -5.88 -16.07 21.67
N ASN A 298 -5.32 -15.35 22.65
CA ASN A 298 -5.82 -14.09 23.17
C ASN A 298 -5.36 -12.88 22.35
N ARG A 299 -4.70 -13.12 21.20
CA ARG A 299 -4.14 -12.10 20.29
C ARG A 299 -3.00 -11.29 20.90
N LYS A 300 -2.35 -11.78 21.96
CA LYS A 300 -1.19 -11.14 22.57
C LYS A 300 0.10 -11.56 21.85
N PRO A 301 1.08 -10.63 21.73
CA PRO A 301 2.35 -10.95 21.11
C PRO A 301 3.06 -12.12 21.80
N ILE A 302 3.52 -13.09 21.03
CA ILE A 302 4.36 -14.18 21.51
C ILE A 302 5.81 -13.74 21.36
N ILE A 303 6.51 -13.56 22.48
CA ILE A 303 7.92 -13.24 22.51
C ILE A 303 8.73 -14.54 22.36
N ASP A 304 9.71 -14.54 21.45
CA ASP A 304 10.67 -15.63 21.30
C ASP A 304 12.07 -15.19 21.79
N PRO A 305 12.45 -15.55 23.03
CA PRO A 305 13.75 -15.16 23.60
C PRO A 305 14.95 -15.79 22.84
N SER A 306 14.75 -16.91 22.14
CA SER A 306 15.81 -17.56 21.36
C SER A 306 16.28 -16.72 20.18
N MET A 307 15.46 -15.77 19.76
CA MET A 307 15.69 -14.85 18.64
C MET A 307 16.19 -13.46 19.08
N GLU A 308 16.46 -13.26 20.35
CA GLU A 308 17.00 -11.98 20.88
C GLU A 308 18.26 -11.55 20.10
N GLY A 309 18.21 -10.33 19.52
CA GLY A 309 19.33 -9.77 18.75
C GLY A 309 19.67 -10.50 17.45
N LYS A 310 18.83 -11.43 16.98
CA LYS A 310 19.08 -12.26 15.78
C LYS A 310 18.15 -11.93 14.60
N ASP A 311 17.27 -10.98 14.76
CA ASP A 311 16.45 -10.51 13.64
C ASP A 311 17.33 -9.99 12.50
N LYS A 312 16.82 -10.04 11.27
CA LYS A 312 17.55 -9.65 10.06
C LYS A 312 16.68 -8.74 9.22
N GLY A 313 17.30 -7.74 8.61
CA GLY A 313 16.68 -6.98 7.53
C GLY A 313 16.71 -7.76 6.21
N ASP A 314 16.08 -7.20 5.19
CA ASP A 314 16.12 -7.74 3.83
C ASP A 314 16.34 -6.61 2.81
N ILE A 315 17.17 -6.91 1.80
CA ILE A 315 17.47 -6.04 0.65
C ILE A 315 17.40 -6.90 -0.58
N TYR A 316 16.48 -6.62 -1.51
CA TYR A 316 16.43 -7.35 -2.76
C TYR A 316 15.86 -6.52 -3.91
N ALA A 317 16.19 -6.93 -5.13
CA ALA A 317 15.53 -6.50 -6.35
C ALA A 317 15.12 -7.71 -7.17
N VAL A 318 13.93 -7.65 -7.76
CA VAL A 318 13.37 -8.74 -8.57
C VAL A 318 12.87 -8.20 -9.90
N LEU A 319 13.36 -8.82 -11.00
CA LEU A 319 12.84 -8.63 -12.34
C LEU A 319 11.88 -9.79 -12.65
N TYR A 320 10.68 -9.50 -13.12
CA TYR A 320 9.69 -10.50 -13.43
C TYR A 320 8.88 -10.15 -14.69
N GLU A 321 8.33 -11.15 -15.34
CA GLU A 321 7.43 -11.00 -16.48
C GLU A 321 6.02 -10.72 -15.98
N ALA A 322 5.37 -9.70 -16.53
CA ALA A 322 4.00 -9.30 -16.23
C ALA A 322 3.10 -9.56 -17.45
N ASP A 323 1.96 -10.21 -17.23
CA ASP A 323 1.01 -10.54 -18.29
C ASP A 323 0.31 -9.27 -18.82
N ASP A 324 0.09 -8.30 -17.91
CA ASP A 324 -0.51 -7.00 -18.21
C ASP A 324 -0.05 -5.91 -17.21
N VAL A 325 -0.59 -4.71 -17.35
CA VAL A 325 -0.23 -3.56 -16.51
C VAL A 325 -0.69 -3.70 -15.06
N GLU A 326 -1.71 -4.51 -14.79
CA GLU A 326 -2.25 -4.76 -13.44
C GLU A 326 -1.64 -6.00 -12.78
N ASP A 327 -0.78 -6.73 -13.49
CA ASP A 327 -0.09 -7.90 -12.97
C ASP A 327 1.11 -7.49 -12.12
N PHE A 328 0.96 -7.60 -10.81
CA PHE A 328 1.98 -7.28 -9.82
C PHE A 328 2.34 -8.50 -8.97
N LEU A 329 3.60 -8.61 -8.60
CA LEU A 329 3.97 -9.45 -7.46
C LEU A 329 3.44 -8.83 -6.17
N ASP A 330 3.22 -9.64 -5.14
CA ASP A 330 2.71 -9.23 -3.84
C ASP A 330 3.52 -9.84 -2.68
N GLY A 331 3.11 -9.59 -1.44
CA GLY A 331 3.76 -10.11 -0.25
C GLY A 331 3.75 -11.65 -0.13
N TYR A 332 2.98 -12.36 -0.94
CA TYR A 332 2.97 -13.82 -0.98
C TYR A 332 3.99 -14.40 -1.95
N ASN A 333 4.25 -13.72 -3.06
CA ASN A 333 4.91 -14.32 -4.22
C ASN A 333 6.18 -13.58 -4.70
N SER A 334 6.52 -12.41 -4.14
CA SER A 334 7.64 -11.56 -4.57
C SER A 334 9.00 -12.27 -4.68
N LEU A 335 9.20 -13.38 -3.95
CA LEU A 335 10.43 -14.19 -3.99
C LEU A 335 10.20 -15.62 -4.52
N LYS A 336 8.96 -16.01 -4.79
CA LYS A 336 8.56 -17.40 -5.08
C LYS A 336 7.87 -17.58 -6.43
N SER A 337 7.42 -16.50 -7.07
CA SER A 337 6.69 -16.57 -8.33
C SER A 337 7.53 -17.24 -9.43
N ASN A 338 6.86 -18.03 -10.26
CA ASN A 338 7.45 -18.61 -11.47
C ASN A 338 7.64 -17.56 -12.59
N LYS A 339 7.08 -16.34 -12.44
CA LYS A 339 7.26 -15.19 -13.33
C LYS A 339 8.63 -14.52 -13.15
N ILE A 340 9.36 -14.83 -12.07
CA ILE A 340 10.67 -14.23 -11.78
C ILE A 340 11.67 -14.61 -12.86
N ILE A 341 12.27 -13.60 -13.48
CA ILE A 341 13.33 -13.70 -14.48
C ILE A 341 14.70 -13.62 -13.80
N ALA A 342 14.90 -12.64 -12.92
CA ALA A 342 16.17 -12.46 -12.21
C ALA A 342 15.93 -11.91 -10.81
N LEU A 343 16.82 -12.26 -9.88
CA LEU A 343 16.74 -11.85 -8.48
C LEU A 343 18.14 -11.45 -7.99
N ALA A 344 18.26 -10.26 -7.41
CA ALA A 344 19.40 -9.84 -6.62
C ALA A 344 18.95 -9.74 -5.16
N ARG A 345 19.57 -10.48 -4.23
CA ARG A 345 19.17 -10.46 -2.82
C ARG A 345 20.36 -10.61 -1.89
N ILE A 346 20.35 -9.84 -0.79
CA ILE A 346 21.35 -10.00 0.25
C ILE A 346 21.14 -11.34 0.98
N LEU A 347 22.20 -12.17 1.03
CA LEU A 347 22.12 -13.50 1.66
C LEU A 347 22.09 -13.39 3.19
N SER A 348 22.86 -12.44 3.73
CA SER A 348 22.95 -12.19 5.17
C SER A 348 23.29 -10.73 5.40
N ILE A 349 22.39 -10.02 6.08
CA ILE A 349 22.66 -8.66 6.53
C ILE A 349 23.44 -8.72 7.83
N GLU A 350 24.52 -7.95 7.91
CA GLU A 350 25.36 -7.91 9.10
C GLU A 350 24.96 -6.75 10.02
N LYS A 351 25.01 -7.00 11.33
CA LYS A 351 24.90 -5.91 12.31
C LYS A 351 26.08 -4.96 12.16
N THR A 352 25.80 -3.68 11.87
CA THR A 352 26.83 -2.64 11.72
C THR A 352 26.27 -1.27 12.08
N SER A 353 27.05 -0.47 12.81
CA SER A 353 26.78 0.94 13.05
C SER A 353 27.38 1.84 11.97
N GLU A 354 28.35 1.33 11.20
CA GLU A 354 28.97 2.03 10.11
C GLU A 354 28.32 1.69 8.79
N TRP A 355 28.33 2.61 7.84
CA TRP A 355 27.84 2.36 6.50
C TRP A 355 28.67 1.28 5.82
N LYS A 356 28.00 0.23 5.38
CA LYS A 356 28.59 -0.90 4.64
C LYS A 356 28.02 -0.94 3.23
N GLN A 357 28.89 -1.05 2.24
CA GLN A 357 28.47 -1.22 0.86
C GLN A 357 27.93 -2.64 0.65
N PHE A 358 26.87 -2.74 -0.15
CA PHE A 358 26.42 -3.99 -0.73
C PHE A 358 26.52 -3.95 -2.25
N GLU A 359 26.79 -5.11 -2.83
CA GLU A 359 26.84 -5.33 -4.27
C GLU A 359 26.25 -6.71 -4.55
N LEU A 360 25.05 -6.76 -5.13
CA LEU A 360 24.25 -7.96 -5.30
C LEU A 360 24.05 -8.21 -6.80
N PRO A 361 24.69 -9.23 -7.39
CA PRO A 361 24.46 -9.58 -8.78
C PRO A 361 23.02 -10.09 -8.98
N PHE A 362 22.42 -9.78 -10.12
CA PHE A 362 21.15 -10.40 -10.51
C PHE A 362 21.42 -11.83 -10.99
N GLU A 363 20.88 -12.79 -10.26
CA GLU A 363 20.87 -14.20 -10.63
C GLU A 363 19.70 -14.49 -11.57
N TYR A 364 19.99 -14.72 -12.84
CA TYR A 364 18.98 -14.99 -13.86
C TYR A 364 18.49 -16.43 -13.78
N LYS A 365 17.18 -16.61 -13.62
CA LYS A 365 16.49 -17.90 -13.65
C LYS A 365 16.02 -18.28 -15.05
N LYS A 366 15.79 -17.26 -15.89
CA LYS A 366 15.34 -17.38 -17.28
C LYS A 366 16.08 -16.35 -18.14
N ALA A 367 16.22 -16.63 -19.43
CA ALA A 367 16.69 -15.62 -20.38
C ALA A 367 15.64 -14.51 -20.54
N ILE A 368 16.09 -13.29 -20.79
CA ILE A 368 15.22 -12.18 -21.18
C ILE A 368 14.84 -12.37 -22.66
N ASP A 369 13.56 -12.18 -22.97
CA ASP A 369 13.07 -12.02 -24.34
C ASP A 369 13.17 -10.54 -24.69
N GLU A 370 13.98 -10.22 -25.71
CA GLU A 370 14.24 -8.84 -26.15
C GLU A 370 12.99 -8.15 -26.72
N SER A 371 12.07 -8.89 -27.33
CA SER A 371 10.80 -8.35 -27.81
C SER A 371 9.89 -7.97 -26.64
N ALA A 372 9.75 -8.88 -25.68
CA ALA A 372 8.97 -8.64 -24.47
C ALA A 372 9.54 -7.48 -23.63
N LEU A 373 10.90 -7.34 -23.58
CA LEU A 373 11.56 -6.23 -22.89
C LEU A 373 11.18 -4.88 -23.54
N LYS A 374 11.26 -4.78 -24.85
CA LYS A 374 10.89 -3.58 -25.63
C LYS A 374 9.39 -3.27 -25.57
N GLU A 375 8.56 -4.29 -25.45
CA GLU A 375 7.11 -4.15 -25.30
C GLU A 375 6.69 -3.78 -23.87
N GLY A 376 7.65 -3.69 -22.92
CA GLY A 376 7.36 -3.32 -21.51
C GLY A 376 6.67 -4.42 -20.70
N LYS A 377 6.85 -5.69 -21.08
CA LYS A 377 6.29 -6.86 -20.39
C LYS A 377 7.09 -7.27 -19.15
N TYR A 378 8.16 -6.56 -18.82
CA TYR A 378 8.91 -6.80 -17.59
C TYR A 378 8.69 -5.67 -16.60
N LYS A 379 8.58 -6.05 -15.33
CA LYS A 379 8.56 -5.14 -14.21
C LYS A 379 9.74 -5.42 -13.27
N LEU A 380 10.24 -4.38 -12.63
CA LEU A 380 11.28 -4.46 -11.63
C LEU A 380 10.78 -3.86 -10.33
N ALA A 381 11.02 -4.57 -9.23
CA ALA A 381 10.84 -4.07 -7.89
C ALA A 381 12.17 -4.06 -7.14
N VAL A 382 12.40 -3.02 -6.34
CA VAL A 382 13.43 -2.98 -5.29
C VAL A 382 12.70 -2.92 -3.97
N VAL A 383 13.13 -3.71 -2.99
CA VAL A 383 12.44 -3.85 -1.70
C VAL A 383 13.46 -3.84 -0.57
N PHE A 384 13.19 -3.03 0.44
CA PHE A 384 13.92 -2.97 1.69
C PHE A 384 12.98 -3.25 2.86
N SER A 385 13.43 -4.02 3.85
CA SER A 385 12.65 -4.31 5.05
C SER A 385 13.53 -4.39 6.29
N SER A 386 13.09 -3.80 7.39
CA SER A 386 13.80 -3.86 8.68
C SER A 386 13.70 -5.22 9.38
N SER A 387 12.74 -6.07 8.97
CA SER A 387 12.61 -7.45 9.46
C SER A 387 12.27 -8.38 8.29
N ILE A 388 13.09 -9.41 8.08
CA ILE A 388 12.96 -10.35 6.94
C ILE A 388 11.62 -11.11 6.94
N ASN A 389 11.04 -11.33 8.13
CA ASN A 389 9.75 -11.97 8.31
C ASN A 389 8.63 -10.94 8.58
N GLY A 390 8.87 -9.65 8.25
CA GLY A 390 7.93 -8.56 8.50
C GLY A 390 6.57 -8.74 7.83
N ALA A 391 6.53 -9.34 6.65
CA ALA A 391 5.29 -9.69 5.94
C ALA A 391 4.45 -10.75 6.69
N GLU A 392 5.05 -11.52 7.62
CA GLU A 392 4.39 -12.47 8.51
C GLU A 392 4.07 -11.85 9.88
N PHE A 393 4.27 -10.54 10.04
CA PHE A 393 4.18 -9.82 11.32
C PHE A 393 5.09 -10.42 12.41
N LYS A 394 6.28 -10.87 11.98
CA LYS A 394 7.33 -11.43 12.83
C LYS A 394 8.61 -10.63 12.69
N GLY A 395 9.27 -10.35 13.82
CA GLY A 395 10.49 -9.56 13.84
C GLY A 395 10.74 -8.95 15.22
N SER A 396 11.89 -8.31 15.39
CA SER A 396 12.20 -7.66 16.66
C SER A 396 11.80 -6.18 16.62
N VAL A 397 11.00 -5.76 17.57
CA VAL A 397 10.73 -4.34 17.79
C VAL A 397 12.05 -3.62 18.00
N GLY A 398 12.28 -2.54 17.23
CA GLY A 398 13.52 -1.79 17.23
C GLY A 398 14.57 -2.29 16.22
N SER A 399 14.33 -3.40 15.48
CA SER A 399 15.17 -3.72 14.33
C SER A 399 15.16 -2.58 13.34
N THR A 400 16.34 -2.05 13.00
CA THR A 400 16.47 -0.85 12.18
C THR A 400 17.46 -1.06 11.07
N LEU A 401 17.00 -0.78 9.84
CA LEU A 401 17.78 -0.79 8.60
C LEU A 401 17.85 0.64 8.07
N TRP A 402 19.06 1.13 7.81
CA TRP A 402 19.30 2.36 7.07
C TRP A 402 19.82 2.01 5.68
N ILE A 403 19.34 2.71 4.68
CA ILE A 403 19.69 2.52 3.27
C ILE A 403 19.97 3.87 2.63
N ASP A 404 20.97 3.90 1.74
CA ASP A 404 21.27 5.08 0.95
C ASP A 404 22.05 4.74 -0.33
N GLU A 405 22.04 5.69 -1.29
CA GLU A 405 22.81 5.67 -2.54
C GLU A 405 22.66 4.33 -3.31
N VAL A 406 21.42 3.96 -3.59
CA VAL A 406 21.12 2.69 -4.27
C VAL A 406 21.15 2.87 -5.78
N THR A 407 21.79 1.93 -6.49
CA THR A 407 21.91 1.94 -7.94
C THR A 407 21.63 0.55 -8.53
N ILE A 408 20.86 0.51 -9.60
CA ILE A 408 20.69 -0.66 -10.48
C ILE A 408 21.63 -0.45 -11.66
N GLN A 409 22.74 -1.20 -11.69
CA GLN A 409 23.61 -1.24 -12.87
C GLN A 409 22.99 -2.13 -13.93
N CYS A 410 22.88 -1.63 -15.14
CA CYS A 410 22.36 -2.37 -16.29
C CYS A 410 23.47 -2.69 -17.30
N LYS A 411 23.22 -3.62 -18.22
CA LYS A 411 24.07 -3.79 -19.40
C LYS A 411 23.99 -2.52 -20.24
N GLU A 412 25.10 -2.16 -20.86
CA GLU A 412 25.12 -1.13 -21.89
C GLU A 412 24.53 -1.69 -23.19
N ASP A 413 23.87 -0.85 -23.98
CA ASP A 413 23.21 -1.25 -25.24
C ASP A 413 24.14 -1.88 -26.29
N ASN A 414 25.45 -1.91 -26.03
CA ASN A 414 26.50 -2.45 -26.92
C ASN A 414 27.24 -3.66 -26.35
N GLU A 415 26.84 -4.22 -25.20
CA GLU A 415 27.33 -5.48 -24.62
C GLU A 415 26.29 -6.60 -24.91
#